data_8a03a98aa2884b43e4814425b80c7b19
#
_entry.id   8a03a98aa2884b43e4814425b80c7b19
#
_cell.length_a   1.000
_cell.length_b   1.000
_cell.length_c   1.000
_cell.angle_alpha   90.00
_cell.angle_beta   90.00
_cell.angle_gamma   90.00
#
_symmetry.space_group_name_H-M   'P 1'
#
loop_
_entity.id
_entity.type
_entity.pdbx_description
1 polymer ?
#
loop_
_entity_poly.entity_id
_entity_poly.type
_entity_poly.pdbx_seq_one_letter_code
_entity_poly.pdbx_strand_id
1 'polypeptide(L)'
;MRIGVVGLGAVGGWAGARLALGGHAVSALMRDGAVADSSPLRLVEGRCEEAAAIRRSGDAAALGVQDVLLIAVKAPALAEAAERAGPMIGAETLIVPMLNGVPWWFAGGERIGCVDPDGRIAAAFPMPQVVGCVVHAAVERRGDGAVVVRNSNGIKLGEAGGRMSVRVERLAEMFFAAGIEASAEADIRRAIWYKLWGNASFNPISALTLATTDRILDSEIVPFVLACMAEAAAIGAAVGCPISESGADRLVVAAKLGAFRTSMLQDVEAGRAIELEALVGAPRELARRAGIACPNIDALYALTRLMAESRGLV
;
A
#
# COMPACT_ATOMS: atom_id res chain seq x y z
N MET A 1 -5.60 14.10 18.35
CA MET A 1 -5.01 12.75 18.51
C MET A 1 -3.51 12.82 18.24
N ARG A 2 -2.73 11.91 18.81
CA ARG A 2 -1.32 11.70 18.49
C ARG A 2 -1.23 10.69 17.36
N ILE A 3 -0.64 11.08 16.25
CA ILE A 3 -0.56 10.23 15.06
C ILE A 3 0.90 10.03 14.69
N GLY A 4 1.32 8.77 14.68
CA GLY A 4 2.64 8.37 14.23
C GLY A 4 2.63 7.99 12.76
N VAL A 5 3.68 8.36 12.04
CA VAL A 5 3.90 7.94 10.65
C VAL A 5 5.23 7.19 10.57
N VAL A 6 5.18 5.95 10.17
CA VAL A 6 6.37 5.13 9.88
C VAL A 6 6.54 5.10 8.36
N GLY A 7 7.53 5.83 7.87
CA GLY A 7 7.75 6.00 6.43
C GLY A 7 7.17 7.31 5.87
N LEU A 8 7.90 8.40 6.04
CA LEU A 8 7.52 9.73 5.52
C LEU A 8 7.87 9.87 4.01
N GLY A 9 7.43 8.87 3.22
CA GLY A 9 7.52 8.85 1.75
C GLY A 9 6.38 9.63 1.09
N ALA A 10 5.96 9.20 -0.11
CA ALA A 10 4.84 9.84 -0.81
C ALA A 10 3.52 9.69 -0.05
N VAL A 11 3.08 8.46 0.20
CA VAL A 11 1.79 8.16 0.84
C VAL A 11 1.78 8.62 2.30
N GLY A 12 2.80 8.24 3.08
CA GLY A 12 2.88 8.63 4.49
C GLY A 12 3.06 10.13 4.68
N GLY A 13 3.78 10.79 3.75
CA GLY A 13 3.91 12.24 3.73
C GLY A 13 2.58 12.94 3.43
N TRP A 14 1.82 12.45 2.45
CA TRP A 14 0.49 12.96 2.15
C TRP A 14 -0.48 12.84 3.32
N ALA A 15 -0.64 11.62 3.83
CA ALA A 15 -1.57 11.37 4.93
C ALA A 15 -1.14 12.13 6.21
N GLY A 16 0.15 12.10 6.54
CA GLY A 16 0.69 12.82 7.69
C GLY A 16 0.52 14.33 7.57
N ALA A 17 0.77 14.91 6.39
CA ALA A 17 0.60 16.35 6.15
C ALA A 17 -0.88 16.76 6.29
N ARG A 18 -1.79 16.04 5.67
CA ARG A 18 -3.22 16.31 5.77
C ARG A 18 -3.73 16.24 7.22
N LEU A 19 -3.32 15.22 7.96
CA LEU A 19 -3.68 15.08 9.37
C LEU A 19 -3.09 16.19 10.26
N ALA A 20 -1.85 16.62 9.99
CA ALA A 20 -1.25 17.73 10.69
C ALA A 20 -1.98 19.06 10.41
N LEU A 21 -2.32 19.32 9.14
CA LEU A 21 -3.14 20.48 8.73
C LEU A 21 -4.55 20.41 9.30
N GLY A 22 -5.09 19.20 9.51
CA GLY A 22 -6.35 18.94 10.21
C GLY A 22 -6.27 19.11 11.75
N GLY A 23 -5.14 19.59 12.29
CA GLY A 23 -4.99 19.92 13.72
C GLY A 23 -4.59 18.75 14.60
N HIS A 24 -4.12 17.63 14.04
CA HIS A 24 -3.60 16.50 14.82
C HIS A 24 -2.11 16.69 15.15
N ALA A 25 -1.67 16.13 16.29
CA ALA A 25 -0.25 16.08 16.65
C ALA A 25 0.43 14.94 15.88
N VAL A 26 1.07 15.27 14.76
CA VAL A 26 1.70 14.27 13.87
C VAL A 26 3.20 14.17 14.14
N SER A 27 3.69 12.94 14.29
CA SER A 27 5.11 12.62 14.41
C SER A 27 5.52 11.55 13.41
N ALA A 28 6.76 11.58 12.94
CA ALA A 28 7.27 10.62 11.97
C ALA A 28 8.54 9.94 12.50
N LEU A 29 8.53 8.60 12.44
CA LEU A 29 9.71 7.79 12.70
C LEU A 29 10.59 7.78 11.44
N MET A 30 11.78 8.35 11.58
CA MET A 30 12.76 8.45 10.50
C MET A 30 13.71 7.24 10.55
N ARG A 31 14.37 6.95 9.42
CA ARG A 31 15.47 5.96 9.40
C ARG A 31 16.63 6.44 10.27
N ASP A 32 17.43 5.49 10.76
CA ASP A 32 18.65 5.83 11.48
C ASP A 32 19.59 6.66 10.62
N GLY A 33 20.24 7.66 11.24
CA GLY A 33 21.13 8.59 10.54
C GLY A 33 20.41 9.65 9.67
N ALA A 34 19.09 9.62 9.55
CA ALA A 34 18.37 10.72 8.90
C ALA A 34 18.52 11.99 9.74
N VAL A 35 18.95 13.06 9.12
CA VAL A 35 19.06 14.37 9.78
C VAL A 35 17.67 14.80 10.25
N ALA A 36 17.58 15.19 11.52
CA ALA A 36 16.36 15.78 12.08
C ALA A 36 16.10 17.12 11.39
N ASP A 37 15.41 17.07 10.26
CA ASP A 37 14.95 18.27 9.56
C ASP A 37 13.65 18.72 10.22
N SER A 38 13.68 19.88 10.85
CA SER A 38 12.52 20.49 11.51
C SER A 38 11.67 21.31 10.55
N SER A 39 12.05 21.42 9.28
CA SER A 39 11.31 22.17 8.28
C SER A 39 9.90 21.54 8.09
N PRO A 40 8.85 22.37 7.95
CA PRO A 40 7.53 21.86 7.65
C PRO A 40 7.53 21.03 6.35
N LEU A 41 6.75 19.97 6.32
CA LEU A 41 6.55 19.18 5.11
C LEU A 41 5.66 19.95 4.14
N ARG A 42 6.16 20.19 2.94
CA ARG A 42 5.39 20.84 1.87
C ARG A 42 4.47 19.84 1.19
N LEU A 43 3.17 20.14 1.19
CA LEU A 43 2.13 19.40 0.48
C LEU A 43 1.62 20.25 -0.68
N VAL A 44 1.66 19.69 -1.88
CA VAL A 44 1.23 20.36 -3.11
C VAL A 44 0.04 19.61 -3.72
N GLU A 45 -1.09 20.27 -3.85
CA GLU A 45 -2.30 19.74 -4.48
C GLU A 45 -2.85 20.74 -5.49
N GLY A 46 -2.81 20.37 -6.75
CA GLY A 46 -3.16 21.29 -7.84
C GLY A 46 -2.26 22.55 -7.84
N ARG A 47 -2.86 23.70 -7.49
CA ARG A 47 -2.14 25.00 -7.38
C ARG A 47 -1.90 25.41 -5.92
N CYS A 48 -2.39 24.64 -4.96
CA CYS A 48 -2.22 24.93 -3.53
C CYS A 48 -0.93 24.29 -3.03
N GLU A 49 -0.16 25.03 -2.25
CA GLU A 49 0.98 24.52 -1.49
C GLU A 49 0.76 24.88 -0.02
N GLU A 50 0.84 23.89 0.84
CA GLU A 50 0.64 24.00 2.29
C GLU A 50 1.86 23.44 3.03
N ALA A 51 2.15 23.98 4.21
CA ALA A 51 3.28 23.59 5.05
C ALA A 51 2.78 22.92 6.33
N ALA A 52 3.00 21.61 6.44
CA ALA A 52 2.54 20.81 7.56
C ALA A 52 3.65 20.62 8.60
N ALA A 53 3.38 20.96 9.86
CA ALA A 53 4.30 20.72 10.96
C ALA A 53 4.25 19.24 11.38
N ILE A 54 5.33 18.51 11.17
CA ILE A 54 5.48 17.09 11.54
C ILE A 54 6.75 16.96 12.36
N ARG A 55 6.63 16.50 13.61
CA ARG A 55 7.77 16.20 14.46
C ARG A 55 8.49 14.96 13.90
N ARG A 56 9.81 15.01 13.73
CA ARG A 56 10.61 13.92 13.17
C ARG A 56 11.64 13.45 14.18
N SER A 57 11.81 12.14 14.32
CA SER A 57 12.84 11.54 15.16
C SER A 57 13.25 10.17 14.61
N GLY A 58 14.51 9.81 14.73
CA GLY A 58 14.99 8.42 14.56
C GLY A 58 14.72 7.55 15.78
N ASP A 59 14.50 8.16 16.93
CA ASP A 59 14.20 7.50 18.18
C ASP A 59 12.67 7.41 18.41
N ALA A 60 12.15 6.19 18.32
CA ALA A 60 10.73 5.91 18.51
C ALA A 60 10.28 6.17 19.97
N ALA A 61 11.16 5.93 20.95
CA ALA A 61 10.84 6.18 22.37
C ALA A 61 10.65 7.69 22.64
N ALA A 62 11.44 8.54 21.98
CA ALA A 62 11.28 9.99 22.07
C ALA A 62 9.93 10.49 21.46
N LEU A 63 9.35 9.75 20.50
CA LEU A 63 8.04 10.04 19.94
C LEU A 63 6.90 9.58 20.84
N GLY A 64 7.13 8.53 21.63
CA GLY A 64 6.19 7.97 22.59
C GLY A 64 4.99 7.28 21.95
N VAL A 65 4.10 6.75 22.77
CA VAL A 65 2.92 6.00 22.33
C VAL A 65 1.97 6.88 21.54
N GLN A 66 1.49 6.36 20.40
CA GLN A 66 0.57 7.04 19.49
C GLN A 66 -0.86 6.49 19.64
N ASP A 67 -1.86 7.29 19.29
CA ASP A 67 -3.26 6.84 19.22
C ASP A 67 -3.51 6.11 17.90
N VAL A 68 -2.90 6.59 16.81
CA VAL A 68 -2.93 5.97 15.47
C VAL A 68 -1.50 5.89 14.91
N LEU A 69 -1.13 4.76 14.35
CA LEU A 69 0.17 4.54 13.72
C LEU A 69 -0.03 4.18 12.23
N LEU A 70 0.32 5.10 11.35
CA LEU A 70 0.30 4.89 9.90
C LEU A 70 1.58 4.21 9.46
N ILE A 71 1.47 3.07 8.81
CA ILE A 71 2.61 2.32 8.27
C ILE A 71 2.64 2.52 6.76
N ALA A 72 3.56 3.33 6.28
CA ALA A 72 3.67 3.73 4.87
C ALA A 72 5.09 3.52 4.30
N VAL A 73 5.79 2.52 4.81
CA VAL A 73 7.04 2.02 4.25
C VAL A 73 6.76 1.05 3.11
N LYS A 74 7.75 0.78 2.26
CA LYS A 74 7.65 -0.28 1.27
C LYS A 74 7.83 -1.65 1.90
N ALA A 75 7.25 -2.69 1.29
CA ALA A 75 7.26 -4.06 1.79
C ALA A 75 8.65 -4.57 2.22
N PRO A 76 9.75 -4.35 1.48
CA PRO A 76 11.08 -4.82 1.91
C PRO A 76 11.58 -4.22 3.23
N ALA A 77 11.12 -3.02 3.59
CA ALA A 77 11.52 -2.35 4.83
C ALA A 77 10.52 -2.57 5.99
N LEU A 78 9.46 -3.36 5.77
CA LEU A 78 8.33 -3.43 6.70
C LEU A 78 8.71 -4.12 8.02
N ALA A 79 9.44 -5.22 7.97
CA ALA A 79 9.83 -5.98 9.18
C ALA A 79 10.72 -5.14 10.12
N GLU A 80 11.76 -4.50 9.57
CA GLU A 80 12.63 -3.61 10.34
C GLU A 80 11.85 -2.40 10.90
N ALA A 81 11.01 -1.79 10.07
CA ALA A 81 10.19 -0.65 10.48
C ALA A 81 9.20 -1.02 11.58
N ALA A 82 8.64 -2.22 11.54
CA ALA A 82 7.72 -2.74 12.54
C ALA A 82 8.39 -2.88 13.91
N GLU A 83 9.56 -3.49 13.97
CA GLU A 83 10.33 -3.62 15.21
C GLU A 83 10.73 -2.28 15.81
N ARG A 84 11.23 -1.38 14.97
CA ARG A 84 11.64 -0.05 15.40
C ARG A 84 10.46 0.79 15.91
N ALA A 85 9.26 0.58 15.41
CA ALA A 85 8.06 1.29 15.83
C ALA A 85 7.50 0.81 17.18
N GLY A 86 7.99 -0.30 17.74
CA GLY A 86 7.50 -0.88 18.99
C GLY A 86 7.23 0.13 20.12
N PRO A 87 8.16 1.04 20.46
CA PRO A 87 7.93 2.06 21.50
C PRO A 87 6.78 3.04 21.22
N MET A 88 6.28 3.12 19.97
CA MET A 88 5.15 3.96 19.58
C MET A 88 3.80 3.25 19.72
N ILE A 89 3.79 1.95 20.05
CA ILE A 89 2.61 1.09 20.10
C ILE A 89 2.24 0.86 21.56
N GLY A 90 1.04 1.29 21.94
CA GLY A 90 0.38 0.95 23.22
C GLY A 90 -0.79 0.00 22.99
N ALA A 91 -1.45 -0.40 24.06
CA ALA A 91 -2.57 -1.36 24.01
C ALA A 91 -3.73 -0.90 23.10
N GLU A 92 -3.98 0.40 23.02
CA GLU A 92 -5.10 0.99 22.27
C GLU A 92 -4.66 1.63 20.94
N THR A 93 -3.39 1.50 20.55
CA THR A 93 -2.89 2.07 19.30
C THR A 93 -3.54 1.39 18.10
N LEU A 94 -4.16 2.15 17.21
CA LEU A 94 -4.65 1.66 15.93
C LEU A 94 -3.49 1.65 14.91
N ILE A 95 -3.24 0.49 14.31
CA ILE A 95 -2.17 0.31 13.31
C ILE A 95 -2.82 0.29 11.93
N VAL A 96 -2.46 1.25 11.07
CA VAL A 96 -3.06 1.45 9.75
C VAL A 96 -1.99 1.23 8.68
N PRO A 97 -1.87 0.02 8.12
CA PRO A 97 -0.95 -0.27 7.04
C PRO A 97 -1.45 0.31 5.72
N MET A 98 -0.82 1.39 5.25
CA MET A 98 -1.10 2.05 3.96
C MET A 98 -0.21 1.46 2.86
N LEU A 99 -0.28 0.15 2.68
CA LEU A 99 0.58 -0.64 1.80
C LEU A 99 -0.18 -1.10 0.56
N ASN A 100 0.57 -1.44 -0.50
CA ASN A 100 0.01 -2.11 -1.66
C ASN A 100 0.14 -3.63 -1.54
N GLY A 101 -0.71 -4.37 -2.26
CA GLY A 101 -0.67 -5.82 -2.30
C GLY A 101 -1.37 -6.48 -1.12
N VAL A 102 -1.09 -7.76 -0.93
CA VAL A 102 -1.65 -8.57 0.15
C VAL A 102 -0.86 -8.31 1.43
N PRO A 103 -1.50 -7.83 2.51
CA PRO A 103 -0.82 -7.62 3.78
C PRO A 103 -0.67 -8.93 4.57
N TRP A 104 0.22 -8.94 5.55
CA TRP A 104 0.55 -10.12 6.39
C TRP A 104 -0.66 -10.73 7.11
N TRP A 105 -1.65 -9.91 7.46
CA TRP A 105 -2.84 -10.32 8.21
C TRP A 105 -3.98 -10.85 7.31
N PHE A 106 -3.85 -10.78 6.00
CA PHE A 106 -4.93 -11.05 5.03
C PHE A 106 -5.55 -12.46 5.17
N ALA A 107 -4.76 -13.45 5.51
CA ALA A 107 -5.20 -14.84 5.65
C ALA A 107 -5.78 -15.18 7.03
N GLY A 108 -6.25 -14.18 7.80
CA GLY A 108 -7.01 -14.44 9.04
C GLY A 108 -6.19 -15.04 10.19
N GLY A 109 -4.88 -14.81 10.22
CA GLY A 109 -3.96 -15.34 11.24
C GLY A 109 -3.02 -16.42 10.71
N GLU A 110 -3.29 -16.98 9.53
CA GLU A 110 -2.32 -17.82 8.84
C GLU A 110 -1.24 -16.94 8.20
N ARG A 111 0.01 -17.26 8.48
CA ARG A 111 1.15 -16.51 7.96
C ARG A 111 1.28 -16.67 6.45
N ILE A 112 1.41 -15.58 5.72
CA ILE A 112 1.76 -15.54 4.30
C ILE A 112 3.28 -15.45 4.21
N GLY A 113 3.94 -16.56 3.89
CA GLY A 113 5.38 -16.72 4.02
C GLY A 113 6.21 -15.79 3.13
N CYS A 114 5.73 -15.43 1.95
CA CYS A 114 6.44 -14.48 1.08
C CYS A 114 6.33 -13.02 1.55
N VAL A 115 5.34 -12.68 2.39
CA VAL A 115 5.14 -11.31 2.92
C VAL A 115 5.76 -11.16 4.32
N ASP A 116 5.64 -12.18 5.16
CA ASP A 116 6.17 -12.20 6.53
C ASP A 116 6.88 -13.55 6.79
N PRO A 117 8.09 -13.75 6.23
CA PRO A 117 8.77 -15.06 6.22
C PRO A 117 9.00 -15.65 7.60
N ASP A 118 9.36 -14.82 8.54
CA ASP A 118 9.74 -15.20 9.91
C ASP A 118 8.70 -14.80 10.98
N GLY A 119 7.58 -14.18 10.58
CA GLY A 119 6.51 -13.77 11.47
C GLY A 119 6.79 -12.51 12.29
N ARG A 120 7.85 -11.77 11.98
CA ARG A 120 8.26 -10.56 12.72
C ARG A 120 7.26 -9.42 12.57
N ILE A 121 6.65 -9.28 11.40
CA ILE A 121 5.64 -8.23 11.15
C ILE A 121 4.40 -8.52 11.99
N ALA A 122 3.89 -9.75 11.95
CA ALA A 122 2.71 -10.15 12.73
C ALA A 122 2.96 -10.06 14.24
N ALA A 123 4.19 -10.36 14.69
CA ALA A 123 4.57 -10.22 16.10
C ALA A 123 4.61 -8.77 16.58
N ALA A 124 5.11 -7.85 15.72
CA ALA A 124 5.20 -6.43 16.04
C ALA A 124 3.86 -5.70 15.89
N PHE A 125 2.99 -6.14 14.99
CA PHE A 125 1.69 -5.53 14.68
C PHE A 125 0.53 -6.52 14.92
N PRO A 126 0.07 -6.65 16.18
CA PRO A 126 -0.98 -7.61 16.52
C PRO A 126 -2.28 -7.34 15.77
N MET A 127 -2.84 -8.37 15.16
CA MET A 127 -4.05 -8.29 14.33
C MET A 127 -5.23 -7.54 14.98
N PRO A 128 -5.52 -7.66 16.30
CA PRO A 128 -6.61 -6.89 16.93
C PRO A 128 -6.43 -5.36 16.89
N GLN A 129 -5.21 -4.88 16.71
CA GLN A 129 -4.91 -3.44 16.60
C GLN A 129 -4.89 -2.95 15.13
N VAL A 130 -4.94 -3.87 14.17
CA VAL A 130 -4.84 -3.54 12.74
C VAL A 130 -6.19 -3.10 12.18
N VAL A 131 -6.18 -1.91 11.56
CA VAL A 131 -7.24 -1.43 10.67
C VAL A 131 -6.69 -1.46 9.24
N GLY A 132 -7.21 -2.36 8.41
CA GLY A 132 -6.81 -2.46 7.01
C GLY A 132 -7.10 -1.17 6.25
N CYS A 133 -6.23 -0.84 5.30
CA CYS A 133 -6.36 0.37 4.49
C CYS A 133 -6.07 0.08 3.02
N VAL A 134 -6.90 0.61 2.13
CA VAL A 134 -6.64 0.66 0.69
C VAL A 134 -6.50 2.11 0.27
N VAL A 135 -5.35 2.48 -0.28
CA VAL A 135 -5.07 3.84 -0.75
C VAL A 135 -5.36 3.94 -2.25
N HIS A 136 -6.24 4.86 -2.63
CA HIS A 136 -6.54 5.19 -4.02
C HIS A 136 -6.06 6.60 -4.35
N ALA A 137 -4.75 6.80 -4.31
CA ALA A 137 -4.12 8.08 -4.60
C ALA A 137 -2.84 7.90 -5.43
N ALA A 138 -2.61 8.83 -6.34
CA ALA A 138 -1.35 9.00 -7.05
C ALA A 138 -0.58 10.15 -6.40
N VAL A 139 0.36 9.80 -5.56
CA VAL A 139 1.17 10.73 -4.78
C VAL A 139 2.64 10.46 -5.06
N GLU A 140 3.42 11.50 -5.21
CA GLU A 140 4.87 11.42 -5.40
C GLU A 140 5.61 12.30 -4.40
N ARG A 141 6.83 11.91 -4.06
CA ARG A 141 7.75 12.78 -3.33
C ARG A 141 8.82 13.27 -4.28
N ARG A 142 8.88 14.58 -4.49
CA ARG A 142 9.86 15.21 -5.37
C ARG A 142 11.24 15.26 -4.71
N GLY A 143 12.28 15.47 -5.53
CA GLY A 143 13.66 15.60 -5.06
C GLY A 143 13.89 16.77 -4.10
N ASP A 144 13.06 17.81 -4.16
CA ASP A 144 13.05 18.96 -3.23
C ASP A 144 12.34 18.67 -1.91
N GLY A 145 11.90 17.42 -1.70
CA GLY A 145 11.23 16.96 -0.48
C GLY A 145 9.73 17.25 -0.42
N ALA A 146 9.14 17.97 -1.38
CA ALA A 146 7.71 18.21 -1.42
C ALA A 146 6.93 16.94 -1.75
N VAL A 147 5.77 16.78 -1.14
CA VAL A 147 4.79 15.74 -1.47
C VAL A 147 3.76 16.33 -2.41
N VAL A 148 3.60 15.73 -3.58
CA VAL A 148 2.71 16.21 -4.64
C VAL A 148 1.60 15.20 -4.85
N VAL A 149 0.35 15.63 -4.72
CA VAL A 149 -0.83 14.84 -5.03
C VAL A 149 -1.22 15.09 -6.48
N ARG A 150 -1.09 14.08 -7.32
CA ARG A 150 -1.50 14.12 -8.73
C ARG A 150 -2.98 13.87 -8.89
N ASN A 151 -3.48 12.88 -8.14
CA ASN A 151 -4.88 12.53 -8.06
C ASN A 151 -5.14 11.77 -6.75
N SER A 152 -6.34 11.93 -6.18
CA SER A 152 -6.77 11.16 -5.02
C SER A 152 -8.25 10.84 -5.13
N ASN A 153 -8.57 9.55 -5.03
CA ASN A 153 -9.92 9.03 -4.79
C ASN A 153 -10.05 8.52 -3.34
N GLY A 154 -9.16 9.00 -2.47
CA GLY A 154 -9.20 8.74 -1.04
C GLY A 154 -8.67 7.38 -0.60
N ILE A 155 -9.19 6.94 0.54
CA ILE A 155 -8.82 5.68 1.20
C ILE A 155 -10.07 4.90 1.61
N LYS A 156 -9.93 3.58 1.70
CA LYS A 156 -10.91 2.70 2.29
C LYS A 156 -10.33 2.06 3.53
N LEU A 157 -11.09 2.02 4.61
CA LEU A 157 -10.67 1.51 5.92
C LEU A 157 -11.61 0.40 6.36
N GLY A 158 -11.09 -0.62 7.04
CA GLY A 158 -11.93 -1.71 7.58
C GLY A 158 -11.18 -2.58 8.55
N GLU A 159 -11.93 -3.30 9.39
CA GLU A 159 -11.34 -4.25 10.32
C GLU A 159 -10.62 -5.37 9.57
N ALA A 160 -9.41 -5.74 10.02
CA ALA A 160 -8.69 -6.89 9.48
C ALA A 160 -9.52 -8.20 9.63
N GLY A 161 -10.36 -8.29 10.65
CA GLY A 161 -11.28 -9.42 10.90
C GLY A 161 -12.63 -9.34 10.15
N GLY A 162 -12.87 -8.30 9.33
CA GLY A 162 -14.04 -8.23 8.44
C GLY A 162 -15.36 -7.94 9.14
N ARG A 163 -15.48 -6.82 9.87
CA ARG A 163 -16.75 -6.30 10.41
C ARG A 163 -16.74 -4.80 10.46
N MET A 164 -17.93 -4.17 10.39
CA MET A 164 -18.05 -2.74 10.72
C MET A 164 -17.79 -2.54 12.20
N SER A 165 -17.09 -1.46 12.52
CA SER A 165 -16.84 -1.07 13.92
C SER A 165 -16.82 0.44 14.05
N VAL A 166 -17.22 0.93 15.21
CA VAL A 166 -17.22 2.36 15.54
C VAL A 166 -15.81 2.96 15.44
N ARG A 167 -14.76 2.19 15.74
CA ARG A 167 -13.38 2.71 15.64
C ARG A 167 -12.96 2.96 14.19
N VAL A 168 -13.41 2.12 13.24
CA VAL A 168 -13.15 2.33 11.81
C VAL A 168 -13.93 3.51 11.27
N GLU A 169 -15.19 3.66 11.67
CA GLU A 169 -16.02 4.80 11.28
C GLU A 169 -15.41 6.11 11.77
N ARG A 170 -15.01 6.20 13.04
CA ARG A 170 -14.32 7.37 13.61
C ARG A 170 -12.99 7.66 12.93
N LEU A 171 -12.25 6.62 12.54
CA LEU A 171 -11.01 6.78 11.81
C LEU A 171 -11.26 7.35 10.41
N ALA A 172 -12.30 6.88 9.71
CA ALA A 172 -12.70 7.41 8.41
C ALA A 172 -13.14 8.89 8.53
N GLU A 173 -13.95 9.23 9.53
CA GLU A 173 -14.34 10.62 9.83
C GLU A 173 -13.12 11.52 10.09
N MET A 174 -12.12 11.02 10.84
CA MET A 174 -10.88 11.76 11.11
C MET A 174 -10.12 12.07 9.80
N PHE A 175 -9.95 11.10 8.92
CA PHE A 175 -9.31 11.33 7.63
C PHE A 175 -10.12 12.28 6.75
N PHE A 176 -11.43 12.12 6.72
CA PHE A 176 -12.31 12.99 5.95
C PHE A 176 -12.24 14.45 6.44
N ALA A 177 -12.29 14.67 7.75
CA ALA A 177 -12.14 16.01 8.34
C ALA A 177 -10.76 16.64 8.03
N ALA A 178 -9.73 15.83 7.81
CA ALA A 178 -8.40 16.27 7.39
C ALA A 178 -8.26 16.47 5.87
N GLY A 179 -9.35 16.35 5.10
CA GLY A 179 -9.37 16.55 3.65
C GLY A 179 -8.91 15.33 2.83
N ILE A 180 -8.97 14.14 3.39
CA ILE A 180 -8.78 12.87 2.67
C ILE A 180 -10.12 12.16 2.58
N GLU A 181 -10.66 12.01 1.38
CA GLU A 181 -11.84 11.17 1.17
C GLU A 181 -11.61 9.79 1.81
N ALA A 182 -12.48 9.38 2.71
CA ALA A 182 -12.32 8.13 3.45
C ALA A 182 -13.66 7.44 3.66
N SER A 183 -13.71 6.14 3.45
CA SER A 183 -14.89 5.32 3.68
C SER A 183 -14.57 4.13 4.58
N ALA A 184 -15.54 3.77 5.45
CA ALA A 184 -15.52 2.53 6.20
C ALA A 184 -16.08 1.39 5.35
N GLU A 185 -15.34 0.27 5.30
CA GLU A 185 -15.71 -0.93 4.54
C GLU A 185 -15.99 -2.10 5.48
N ALA A 186 -17.10 -2.77 5.25
CA ALA A 186 -17.46 -3.96 6.04
C ALA A 186 -16.52 -5.14 5.78
N ASP A 187 -15.94 -5.21 4.59
CA ASP A 187 -14.98 -6.24 4.19
C ASP A 187 -13.81 -5.61 3.43
N ILE A 188 -12.83 -5.16 4.17
CA ILE A 188 -11.62 -4.52 3.61
C ILE A 188 -10.78 -5.50 2.76
N ARG A 189 -10.86 -6.81 3.00
CA ARG A 189 -10.15 -7.81 2.22
C ARG A 189 -10.63 -7.80 0.76
N ARG A 190 -11.94 -7.65 0.53
CA ARG A 190 -12.50 -7.51 -0.82
C ARG A 190 -12.00 -6.25 -1.51
N ALA A 191 -11.94 -5.13 -0.80
CA ALA A 191 -11.41 -3.88 -1.37
C ALA A 191 -9.91 -3.99 -1.72
N ILE A 192 -9.12 -4.64 -0.86
CA ILE A 192 -7.71 -4.95 -1.13
C ILE A 192 -7.60 -5.82 -2.39
N TRP A 193 -8.38 -6.92 -2.46
CA TRP A 193 -8.31 -7.86 -3.57
C TRP A 193 -8.76 -7.23 -4.89
N TYR A 194 -9.80 -6.41 -4.86
CA TYR A 194 -10.27 -5.68 -6.04
C TYR A 194 -9.20 -4.75 -6.62
N LYS A 195 -8.48 -4.02 -5.77
CA LYS A 195 -7.34 -3.20 -6.20
C LYS A 195 -6.20 -4.07 -6.72
N LEU A 196 -5.89 -5.15 -6.00
CA LEU A 196 -4.84 -6.09 -6.34
C LEU A 196 -5.10 -6.76 -7.70
N TRP A 197 -6.35 -7.09 -8.02
CA TRP A 197 -6.76 -7.75 -9.24
C TRP A 197 -6.24 -7.07 -10.52
N GLY A 198 -6.26 -5.73 -10.54
CA GLY A 198 -5.61 -4.97 -11.61
C GLY A 198 -4.09 -4.88 -11.43
N ASN A 199 -3.64 -4.58 -10.21
CA ASN A 199 -2.23 -4.32 -9.95
C ASN A 199 -1.34 -5.57 -10.15
N ALA A 200 -1.83 -6.77 -9.86
CA ALA A 200 -1.08 -8.02 -9.99
C ALA A 200 -0.68 -8.34 -11.44
N SER A 201 -1.38 -7.76 -12.42
CA SER A 201 -1.03 -7.89 -13.85
C SER A 201 -0.35 -6.62 -14.39
N PHE A 202 -0.97 -5.45 -14.24
CA PHE A 202 -0.46 -4.21 -14.83
C PHE A 202 0.89 -3.77 -14.27
N ASN A 203 1.10 -3.88 -12.95
CA ASN A 203 2.33 -3.39 -12.34
C ASN A 203 3.57 -4.16 -12.80
N PRO A 204 3.61 -5.51 -12.76
CA PRO A 204 4.76 -6.24 -13.23
C PRO A 204 4.96 -6.14 -14.75
N ILE A 205 3.90 -6.15 -15.56
CA ILE A 205 4.01 -5.97 -17.01
C ILE A 205 4.60 -4.60 -17.33
N SER A 206 4.10 -3.55 -16.70
CA SER A 206 4.62 -2.18 -16.86
C SER A 206 6.09 -2.08 -16.45
N ALA A 207 6.48 -2.73 -15.35
CA ALA A 207 7.87 -2.75 -14.88
C ALA A 207 8.82 -3.49 -15.83
N LEU A 208 8.37 -4.63 -16.39
CA LEU A 208 9.15 -5.44 -17.34
C LEU A 208 9.34 -4.73 -18.68
N THR A 209 8.29 -4.09 -19.17
CA THR A 209 8.26 -3.52 -20.53
C THR A 209 8.60 -2.03 -20.56
N LEU A 210 8.65 -1.37 -19.40
CA LEU A 210 8.75 0.08 -19.22
C LEU A 210 7.61 0.83 -19.91
N ALA A 211 6.47 0.17 -20.14
CA ALA A 211 5.31 0.72 -20.81
C ALA A 211 4.32 1.35 -19.81
N THR A 212 3.69 2.44 -20.23
CA THR A 212 2.55 3.05 -19.55
C THR A 212 1.27 2.23 -19.78
N THR A 213 0.23 2.47 -18.99
CA THR A 213 -1.03 1.71 -19.05
C THR A 213 -1.68 1.74 -20.44
N ASP A 214 -1.73 2.89 -21.11
CA ASP A 214 -2.26 3.04 -22.47
C ASP A 214 -1.50 2.17 -23.46
N ARG A 215 -0.16 2.13 -23.40
CA ARG A 215 0.68 1.31 -24.28
C ARG A 215 0.45 -0.19 -24.06
N ILE A 216 0.21 -0.61 -22.82
CA ILE A 216 -0.14 -1.99 -22.52
C ILE A 216 -1.49 -2.34 -23.15
N LEU A 217 -2.48 -1.45 -23.01
CA LEU A 217 -3.83 -1.65 -23.54
C LEU A 217 -3.91 -1.65 -25.07
N ASP A 218 -3.01 -0.93 -25.75
CA ASP A 218 -2.93 -0.86 -27.21
C ASP A 218 -2.03 -1.94 -27.83
N SER A 219 -1.61 -2.93 -27.04
CA SER A 219 -0.64 -3.95 -27.48
C SER A 219 -1.24 -5.36 -27.54
N GLU A 220 -0.53 -6.27 -28.21
CA GLU A 220 -0.90 -7.68 -28.32
C GLU A 220 -0.78 -8.45 -26.98
N ILE A 221 -0.32 -7.82 -25.89
CA ILE A 221 -0.23 -8.45 -24.58
C ILE A 221 -1.56 -8.49 -23.83
N VAL A 222 -2.59 -7.81 -24.31
CA VAL A 222 -3.91 -7.74 -23.66
C VAL A 222 -4.51 -9.13 -23.34
N PRO A 223 -4.45 -10.15 -24.21
CA PRO A 223 -4.91 -11.49 -23.87
C PRO A 223 -4.19 -12.09 -22.66
N PHE A 224 -2.89 -11.84 -22.50
CA PHE A 224 -2.11 -12.28 -21.35
C PHE A 224 -2.50 -11.50 -20.07
N VAL A 225 -2.74 -10.20 -20.17
CA VAL A 225 -3.28 -9.39 -19.05
C VAL A 225 -4.60 -9.98 -18.57
N LEU A 226 -5.52 -10.27 -19.50
CA LEU A 226 -6.83 -10.86 -19.19
C LEU A 226 -6.71 -12.26 -18.57
N ALA A 227 -5.77 -13.09 -19.04
CA ALA A 227 -5.50 -14.40 -18.46
C ALA A 227 -4.99 -14.28 -17.01
N CYS A 228 -4.04 -13.39 -16.73
CA CYS A 228 -3.60 -13.11 -15.36
C CYS A 228 -4.74 -12.61 -14.47
N MET A 229 -5.59 -11.75 -15.00
CA MET A 229 -6.76 -11.24 -14.27
C MET A 229 -7.79 -12.34 -13.98
N ALA A 230 -8.02 -13.27 -14.91
CA ALA A 230 -8.91 -14.41 -14.71
C ALA A 230 -8.38 -15.34 -13.60
N GLU A 231 -7.08 -15.63 -13.60
CA GLU A 231 -6.43 -16.39 -12.53
C GLU A 231 -6.56 -15.66 -11.17
N ALA A 232 -6.27 -14.36 -11.12
CA ALA A 232 -6.40 -13.57 -9.91
C ALA A 232 -7.86 -13.51 -9.39
N ALA A 233 -8.85 -13.47 -10.29
CA ALA A 233 -10.26 -13.54 -9.91
C ALA A 233 -10.63 -14.91 -9.32
N ALA A 234 -10.13 -16.02 -9.90
CA ALA A 234 -10.34 -17.37 -9.40
C ALA A 234 -9.70 -17.55 -8.00
N ILE A 235 -8.49 -17.05 -7.80
CA ILE A 235 -7.83 -17.05 -6.48
C ILE A 235 -8.66 -16.23 -5.49
N GLY A 236 -9.12 -15.04 -5.89
CA GLY A 236 -9.97 -14.18 -5.07
C GLY A 236 -11.23 -14.87 -4.59
N ALA A 237 -11.92 -15.58 -5.50
CA ALA A 237 -13.11 -16.34 -5.14
C ALA A 237 -12.80 -17.44 -4.11
N ALA A 238 -11.68 -18.14 -4.26
CA ALA A 238 -11.25 -19.21 -3.34
C ALA A 238 -10.89 -18.68 -1.94
N VAL A 239 -10.38 -17.43 -1.83
CA VAL A 239 -10.05 -16.81 -0.53
C VAL A 239 -11.17 -15.93 0.03
N GLY A 240 -12.40 -16.01 -0.52
CA GLY A 240 -13.57 -15.28 -0.03
C GLY A 240 -13.68 -13.83 -0.53
N CYS A 241 -12.93 -13.47 -1.56
CA CYS A 241 -12.92 -12.14 -2.19
C CYS A 241 -13.34 -12.21 -3.67
N PRO A 242 -14.56 -12.68 -3.99
CA PRO A 242 -15.02 -12.83 -5.37
C PRO A 242 -15.09 -11.48 -6.07
N ILE A 243 -14.74 -11.47 -7.37
CA ILE A 243 -14.87 -10.33 -8.29
C ILE A 243 -16.07 -10.60 -9.19
N SER A 244 -17.01 -9.67 -9.26
CA SER A 244 -18.21 -9.78 -10.10
C SER A 244 -18.04 -9.18 -11.50
N GLU A 245 -17.05 -8.30 -11.68
CA GLU A 245 -16.74 -7.66 -12.95
C GLU A 245 -15.92 -8.56 -13.86
N SER A 246 -16.04 -8.36 -15.18
CA SER A 246 -15.14 -9.01 -16.12
C SER A 246 -13.79 -8.28 -16.24
N GLY A 247 -12.74 -9.00 -16.63
CA GLY A 247 -11.46 -8.38 -16.94
C GLY A 247 -11.58 -7.29 -18.02
N ALA A 248 -12.44 -7.51 -19.04
CA ALA A 248 -12.68 -6.54 -20.10
C ALA A 248 -13.28 -5.22 -19.56
N ASP A 249 -14.26 -5.28 -18.66
CA ASP A 249 -14.83 -4.09 -18.02
C ASP A 249 -13.75 -3.32 -17.24
N ARG A 250 -12.87 -4.06 -16.57
CA ARG A 250 -11.75 -3.47 -15.84
C ARG A 250 -10.75 -2.78 -16.76
N LEU A 251 -10.49 -3.30 -17.96
CA LEU A 251 -9.63 -2.64 -18.95
C LEU A 251 -10.23 -1.32 -19.42
N VAL A 252 -11.55 -1.24 -19.59
CA VAL A 252 -12.25 0.03 -19.91
C VAL A 252 -12.03 1.08 -18.82
N VAL A 253 -12.04 0.67 -17.56
CA VAL A 253 -11.73 1.57 -16.44
C VAL A 253 -10.25 1.98 -16.46
N ALA A 254 -9.34 1.03 -16.72
CA ALA A 254 -7.91 1.30 -16.80
C ALA A 254 -7.55 2.27 -17.94
N ALA A 255 -8.27 2.19 -19.08
CA ALA A 255 -8.06 3.09 -20.22
C ALA A 255 -8.29 4.57 -19.88
N LYS A 256 -9.15 4.88 -18.89
CA LYS A 256 -9.38 6.25 -18.43
C LYS A 256 -8.15 6.87 -17.73
N LEU A 257 -7.18 6.06 -17.34
CA LEU A 257 -5.93 6.54 -16.74
C LEU A 257 -4.96 7.11 -17.78
N GLY A 258 -5.13 6.79 -19.07
CA GLY A 258 -4.25 7.22 -20.15
C GLY A 258 -2.81 6.72 -19.97
N ALA A 259 -1.84 7.56 -20.24
CA ALA A 259 -0.41 7.28 -20.11
C ALA A 259 0.06 7.20 -18.63
N PHE A 260 -0.64 6.37 -17.85
CA PHE A 260 -0.35 6.22 -16.43
C PHE A 260 0.88 5.32 -16.21
N ARG A 261 1.80 5.79 -15.39
CA ARG A 261 2.98 5.03 -14.93
C ARG A 261 2.65 4.34 -13.63
N THR A 262 2.65 3.01 -13.62
CA THR A 262 2.39 2.25 -12.40
C THR A 262 3.44 2.54 -11.32
N SER A 263 3.10 2.31 -10.05
CA SER A 263 4.06 2.50 -8.95
C SER A 263 5.29 1.62 -9.10
N MET A 264 5.14 0.39 -9.60
CA MET A 264 6.26 -0.54 -9.81
C MET A 264 7.17 -0.07 -10.96
N LEU A 265 6.61 0.47 -12.04
CA LEU A 265 7.39 1.10 -13.11
C LEU A 265 8.21 2.29 -12.56
N GLN A 266 7.59 3.15 -11.78
CA GLN A 266 8.27 4.29 -11.16
C GLN A 266 9.41 3.84 -10.23
N ASP A 267 9.26 2.70 -9.56
CA ASP A 267 10.31 2.13 -8.72
C ASP A 267 11.48 1.60 -9.54
N VAL A 268 11.19 0.88 -10.61
CA VAL A 268 12.22 0.38 -11.54
C VAL A 268 13.02 1.51 -12.16
N GLU A 269 12.36 2.56 -12.64
CA GLU A 269 13.02 3.73 -13.23
C GLU A 269 13.85 4.52 -12.23
N ALA A 270 13.46 4.51 -10.97
CA ALA A 270 14.18 5.17 -9.88
C ALA A 270 15.21 4.26 -9.18
N GLY A 271 15.42 3.04 -9.67
CA GLY A 271 16.35 2.08 -9.05
C GLY A 271 15.98 1.70 -7.62
N ARG A 272 14.69 1.63 -7.30
CA ARG A 272 14.18 1.26 -5.98
C ARG A 272 13.64 -0.15 -5.96
N ALA A 273 13.74 -0.80 -4.81
CA ALA A 273 13.13 -2.12 -4.57
C ALA A 273 11.63 -2.10 -4.91
N ILE A 274 11.16 -3.16 -5.59
CA ILE A 274 9.78 -3.34 -6.01
C ILE A 274 9.00 -4.22 -5.02
N GLU A 275 7.68 -4.05 -4.97
CA GLU A 275 6.79 -4.78 -4.05
C GLU A 275 6.26 -6.08 -4.69
N LEU A 276 7.16 -6.89 -5.25
CA LEU A 276 6.81 -8.09 -6.02
C LEU A 276 6.10 -9.14 -5.15
N GLU A 277 6.59 -9.38 -3.94
CA GLU A 277 6.06 -10.43 -3.07
C GLU A 277 4.63 -10.13 -2.63
N ALA A 278 4.34 -8.89 -2.22
CA ALA A 278 3.01 -8.50 -1.80
C ALA A 278 1.99 -8.44 -2.96
N LEU A 279 2.45 -8.09 -4.19
CA LEU A 279 1.57 -7.89 -5.34
C LEU A 279 1.35 -9.17 -6.16
N VAL A 280 2.34 -10.05 -6.26
CA VAL A 280 2.28 -11.25 -7.11
C VAL A 280 2.63 -12.52 -6.33
N GLY A 281 3.63 -12.48 -5.46
CA GLY A 281 4.06 -13.62 -4.65
C GLY A 281 2.97 -14.13 -3.73
N ALA A 282 2.30 -13.24 -2.99
CA ALA A 282 1.23 -13.60 -2.08
C ALA A 282 -0.01 -14.19 -2.78
N PRO A 283 -0.53 -13.65 -3.90
CA PRO A 283 -1.53 -14.33 -4.71
C PRO A 283 -1.14 -15.75 -5.12
N ARG A 284 0.10 -15.97 -5.56
CA ARG A 284 0.62 -17.31 -5.90
C ARG A 284 0.64 -18.26 -4.71
N GLU A 285 1.05 -17.77 -3.55
CA GLU A 285 1.04 -18.56 -2.33
C GLU A 285 -0.40 -18.95 -1.92
N LEU A 286 -1.33 -18.01 -1.99
CA LEU A 286 -2.74 -18.26 -1.74
C LEU A 286 -3.36 -19.22 -2.76
N ALA A 287 -3.00 -19.11 -4.05
CA ALA A 287 -3.42 -20.03 -5.09
C ALA A 287 -2.98 -21.47 -4.77
N ARG A 288 -1.70 -21.66 -4.42
CA ARG A 288 -1.17 -22.99 -4.05
C ARG A 288 -1.88 -23.60 -2.85
N ARG A 289 -2.20 -22.79 -1.83
CA ARG A 289 -2.97 -23.24 -0.65
C ARG A 289 -4.39 -23.66 -1.02
N ALA A 290 -5.01 -22.95 -1.94
CA ALA A 290 -6.37 -23.22 -2.42
C ALA A 290 -6.44 -24.28 -3.53
N GLY A 291 -5.32 -24.80 -4.02
CA GLY A 291 -5.28 -25.76 -5.14
C GLY A 291 -5.67 -25.14 -6.49
N ILE A 292 -5.50 -23.84 -6.65
CA ILE A 292 -5.81 -23.08 -7.88
C ILE A 292 -4.56 -22.99 -8.75
N ALA A 293 -4.64 -23.44 -10.01
CA ALA A 293 -3.58 -23.24 -10.98
C ALA A 293 -3.54 -21.78 -11.45
N CYS A 294 -2.34 -21.19 -11.52
CA CYS A 294 -2.13 -19.81 -11.96
C CYS A 294 -0.88 -19.68 -12.85
N PRO A 295 -0.80 -20.42 -13.98
CA PRO A 295 0.41 -20.49 -14.78
C PRO A 295 0.83 -19.14 -15.38
N ASN A 296 -0.11 -18.25 -15.72
CA ASN A 296 0.21 -16.94 -16.26
C ASN A 296 0.80 -16.02 -15.17
N ILE A 297 0.23 -16.03 -13.97
CA ILE A 297 0.76 -15.30 -12.82
C ILE A 297 2.11 -15.87 -12.39
N ASP A 298 2.31 -17.20 -12.46
CA ASP A 298 3.58 -17.85 -12.18
C ASP A 298 4.67 -17.41 -13.16
N ALA A 299 4.37 -17.37 -14.46
CA ALA A 299 5.29 -16.91 -15.49
C ALA A 299 5.62 -15.42 -15.32
N LEU A 300 4.60 -14.60 -15.05
CA LEU A 300 4.77 -13.16 -14.83
C LEU A 300 5.63 -12.87 -13.60
N TYR A 301 5.41 -13.62 -12.51
CA TYR A 301 6.25 -13.51 -11.31
C TYR A 301 7.71 -13.88 -11.60
N ALA A 302 7.95 -15.01 -12.27
CA ALA A 302 9.29 -15.48 -12.55
C ALA A 302 10.09 -14.48 -13.41
N LEU A 303 9.46 -13.94 -14.44
CA LEU A 303 10.08 -12.92 -15.31
C LEU A 303 10.37 -11.64 -14.55
N THR A 304 9.41 -11.17 -13.75
CA THR A 304 9.58 -9.92 -12.97
C THR A 304 10.64 -10.08 -11.90
N ARG A 305 10.70 -11.23 -11.24
CA ARG A 305 11.72 -11.53 -10.24
C ARG A 305 13.11 -11.55 -10.86
N LEU A 306 13.29 -12.23 -11.98
CA LEU A 306 14.56 -12.28 -12.70
C LEU A 306 15.04 -10.87 -13.10
N MET A 307 14.13 -10.04 -13.62
CA MET A 307 14.43 -8.65 -13.95
C MET A 307 14.85 -7.87 -12.70
N ALA A 308 14.12 -8.02 -11.59
CA ALA A 308 14.40 -7.30 -10.36
C ALA A 308 15.76 -7.73 -9.74
N GLU A 309 16.06 -9.04 -9.70
CA GLU A 309 17.35 -9.58 -9.26
C GLU A 309 18.50 -9.05 -10.13
N SER A 310 18.33 -9.06 -11.46
CA SER A 310 19.34 -8.57 -12.42
C SER A 310 19.64 -7.07 -12.26
N ARG A 311 18.71 -6.31 -11.66
CA ARG A 311 18.84 -4.86 -11.44
C ARG A 311 19.06 -4.49 -9.98
N GLY A 312 19.12 -5.46 -9.05
CA GLY A 312 19.27 -5.20 -7.62
C GLY A 312 18.06 -4.49 -7.01
N LEU A 313 16.85 -4.83 -7.45
CA LEU A 313 15.58 -4.21 -7.02
C LEU A 313 14.73 -5.11 -6.09
N VAL A 314 15.30 -6.20 -5.57
CA VAL A 314 14.69 -7.13 -4.61
C VAL A 314 15.50 -7.19 -3.33
#